data_4737b2618959fc803ed879836b795732
#
_entry.id   4737b2618959fc803ed879836b795732
#
_cell.length_a   1.000
_cell.length_b   1.000
_cell.length_c   1.000
_cell.angle_alpha   90.00
_cell.angle_beta   90.00
_cell.angle_gamma   90.00
#
_symmetry.space_group_name_H-M   'P 1'
#
loop_
_entity.id
_entity.type
_entity.pdbx_description
1 polymer ?
#
loop_
_entity_poly.entity_id
_entity_poly.type
_entity_poly.pdbx_seq_one_letter_code
_entity_poly.pdbx_strand_id
1 'polypeptide(L)'
;MSKAQNNPLPQHPQLKAAIDLLEAWIEAQAAYSELPGMSMGIILDQDLIWSRGFGYGDRDKKTPARPDTIYRVASLTKLFTNTAIVQLRDQGALQLDDPVARHLPWFALRNPFPDAPEITIRHLLTHTAGLPREAAFPYWTDFQFPSREQLLESLPDQEMVYPPETCFKYSNLGLALAGEIISSTAGLPYGDYIHQHILAPLEMHSTSVVLPAAHKNRLATGYSRYLPGHERRVEPAVDTGALAAAGNLSSTVEDMARFAALQFSSAPVGGRQILKASSVREMHRVHWLFPNWEGGLGLGFMVFRQPQRTLVGHSGQLPGYRTLMLLSPAEKLGLVIMTNATDGNPHFYANQAFQLLGKALGDPSPRPPMPFDPDWHRYAGKYRSLFADIQILVLNERLVLVNPTEIKPEGAMYEMIPTGPHSFRLEGEDGIGPRGEPVFFELGPKGAVSRLKIGENYLLPHSEY
;
A
#
# COMPACT_ATOMS: atom_id res chain seq x y z
N MET A 1 16.22 21.96 0.38
CA MET A 1 15.89 21.14 1.57
C MET A 1 14.46 21.51 1.97
N SER A 2 13.46 20.76 1.50
CA SER A 2 12.05 20.95 1.89
C SER A 2 11.87 20.27 3.24
N LYS A 3 11.44 21.05 4.24
CA LYS A 3 11.07 20.52 5.56
C LYS A 3 9.93 19.52 5.34
N ALA A 4 10.18 18.24 5.65
CA ALA A 4 9.10 17.28 5.90
C ALA A 4 8.16 17.96 6.92
N GLN A 5 6.87 18.04 6.60
CA GLN A 5 5.86 18.36 7.60
C GLN A 5 5.81 17.15 8.56
N ASN A 6 6.62 17.24 9.62
CA ASN A 6 6.49 16.34 10.74
C ASN A 6 5.15 16.67 11.42
N ASN A 7 4.09 15.96 11.06
CA ASN A 7 3.00 15.77 12.01
C ASN A 7 3.62 15.16 13.27
N PRO A 8 3.33 15.68 14.46
CA PRO A 8 3.94 15.13 15.67
C PRO A 8 3.54 13.65 15.74
N LEU A 9 4.54 12.78 15.70
CA LEU A 9 4.37 11.37 16.03
C LEU A 9 3.61 11.31 17.37
N PRO A 10 2.55 10.51 17.49
CA PRO A 10 1.89 10.32 18.76
C PRO A 10 2.95 10.10 19.84
N GLN A 11 2.75 10.64 21.03
CA GLN A 11 3.70 10.53 22.17
C GLN A 11 3.80 9.08 22.67
N HIS A 12 4.05 8.14 21.75
CA HIS A 12 4.17 6.72 22.03
C HIS A 12 5.60 6.29 21.63
N PRO A 13 6.54 6.22 22.60
CA PRO A 13 7.94 5.94 22.33
C PRO A 13 8.17 4.64 21.55
N GLN A 14 7.40 3.59 21.85
CA GLN A 14 7.49 2.29 21.18
C GLN A 14 7.09 2.37 19.70
N LEU A 15 6.09 3.19 19.36
CA LEU A 15 5.67 3.39 17.98
C LEU A 15 6.76 4.11 17.18
N LYS A 16 7.39 5.13 17.78
CA LYS A 16 8.54 5.81 17.16
C LYS A 16 9.67 4.83 16.90
N ALA A 17 10.05 4.02 17.87
CA ALA A 17 11.11 3.03 17.72
C ALA A 17 10.80 2.00 16.62
N ALA A 18 9.53 1.54 16.54
CA ALA A 18 9.10 0.63 15.48
C ALA A 18 9.16 1.28 14.09
N ILE A 19 8.83 2.56 13.97
CA ILE A 19 8.94 3.31 12.71
C ILE A 19 10.41 3.51 12.32
N ASP A 20 11.28 3.87 13.26
CA ASP A 20 12.72 4.05 13.00
C ASP A 20 13.35 2.73 12.52
N LEU A 21 13.00 1.60 13.13
CA LEU A 21 13.43 0.28 12.68
C LEU A 21 12.89 -0.07 11.29
N LEU A 22 11.59 0.17 11.07
CA LEU A 22 10.94 -0.09 9.79
C LEU A 22 11.59 0.73 8.67
N GLU A 23 11.89 1.99 8.92
CA GLU A 23 12.54 2.89 7.96
C GLU A 23 13.92 2.38 7.57
N ALA A 24 14.76 2.01 8.54
CA ALA A 24 16.08 1.45 8.29
C ALA A 24 16.01 0.15 7.47
N TRP A 25 15.08 -0.72 7.82
CA TRP A 25 14.86 -1.98 7.09
C TRP A 25 14.39 -1.74 5.65
N ILE A 26 13.39 -0.85 5.44
CA ILE A 26 12.90 -0.52 4.09
C ILE A 26 14.03 0.03 3.22
N GLU A 27 14.84 0.95 3.75
CA GLU A 27 15.95 1.55 3.02
C GLU A 27 16.92 0.49 2.50
N ALA A 28 17.27 -0.48 3.35
CA ALA A 28 18.12 -1.59 2.95
C ALA A 28 17.46 -2.51 1.92
N GLN A 29 16.21 -2.95 2.18
CA GLN A 29 15.51 -3.86 1.26
C GLN A 29 15.27 -3.23 -0.11
N ALA A 30 14.95 -1.95 -0.18
CA ALA A 30 14.80 -1.22 -1.44
C ALA A 30 16.11 -1.14 -2.22
N ALA A 31 17.24 -0.93 -1.53
CA ALA A 31 18.57 -0.93 -2.13
C ALA A 31 18.95 -2.32 -2.66
N TYR A 32 18.79 -3.38 -1.87
CA TYR A 32 19.13 -4.76 -2.27
C TYR A 32 18.25 -5.28 -3.43
N SER A 33 16.99 -4.88 -3.48
CA SER A 33 16.10 -5.27 -4.58
C SER A 33 16.24 -4.40 -5.83
N GLU A 34 17.15 -3.42 -5.81
CA GLU A 34 17.30 -2.41 -6.88
C GLU A 34 15.97 -1.77 -7.28
N LEU A 35 15.10 -1.52 -6.27
CA LEU A 35 13.82 -0.88 -6.50
C LEU A 35 14.05 0.59 -6.91
N PRO A 36 13.56 1.03 -8.09
CA PRO A 36 13.81 2.39 -8.56
C PRO A 36 13.32 3.45 -7.59
N GLY A 37 12.11 3.29 -7.07
CA GLY A 37 11.54 4.18 -6.08
C GLY A 37 10.27 3.65 -5.45
N MET A 38 10.01 4.17 -4.26
CA MET A 38 8.83 3.85 -3.46
C MET A 38 8.44 5.05 -2.61
N SER A 39 7.15 5.22 -2.39
CA SER A 39 6.61 6.11 -1.35
C SER A 39 5.68 5.31 -0.44
N MET A 40 5.80 5.55 0.86
CA MET A 40 5.01 4.84 1.87
C MET A 40 4.47 5.82 2.92
N GLY A 41 3.27 5.51 3.43
CA GLY A 41 2.64 6.22 4.54
C GLY A 41 2.05 5.26 5.56
N ILE A 42 2.11 5.67 6.82
CA ILE A 42 1.50 5.00 7.97
C ILE A 42 0.40 5.90 8.50
N ILE A 43 -0.81 5.37 8.55
CA ILE A 43 -2.01 6.07 9.01
C ILE A 43 -2.44 5.44 10.34
N LEU A 44 -2.67 6.27 11.35
CA LEU A 44 -3.25 5.85 12.62
C LEU A 44 -4.49 6.69 12.90
N ASP A 45 -5.65 6.04 12.93
CA ASP A 45 -6.99 6.66 12.99
C ASP A 45 -7.18 7.67 11.84
N GLN A 46 -7.21 8.96 12.12
CA GLN A 46 -7.45 10.02 11.14
C GLN A 46 -6.16 10.66 10.61
N ASP A 47 -5.00 10.28 11.16
CA ASP A 47 -3.74 10.98 10.92
C ASP A 47 -2.75 10.17 10.09
N LEU A 48 -2.15 10.80 9.11
CA LEU A 48 -0.92 10.32 8.48
C LEU A 48 0.25 10.62 9.43
N ILE A 49 0.61 9.63 10.25
CA ILE A 49 1.60 9.80 11.33
C ILE A 49 3.03 9.74 10.85
N TRP A 50 3.27 9.13 9.69
CA TRP A 50 4.57 9.04 9.05
C TRP A 50 4.42 8.83 7.55
N SER A 51 5.29 9.47 6.77
CA SER A 51 5.41 9.21 5.33
C SER A 51 6.81 9.50 4.84
N ARG A 52 7.31 8.68 3.91
CA ARG A 52 8.63 8.84 3.31
C ARG A 52 8.67 8.28 1.89
N GLY A 53 9.54 8.88 1.06
CA GLY A 53 9.96 8.33 -0.22
C GLY A 53 11.36 7.73 -0.12
N PHE A 54 11.59 6.65 -0.86
CA PHE A 54 12.85 5.93 -0.97
C PHE A 54 13.24 5.84 -2.45
N GLY A 55 14.53 5.97 -2.76
CA GLY A 55 15.01 5.97 -4.14
C GLY A 55 14.48 7.14 -4.96
N TYR A 56 14.13 6.90 -6.22
CA TYR A 56 13.83 7.94 -7.22
C TYR A 56 12.43 7.77 -7.81
N GLY A 57 11.69 8.87 -7.89
CA GLY A 57 10.50 8.98 -8.73
C GLY A 57 10.87 8.95 -10.23
N ASP A 58 12.05 9.47 -10.58
CA ASP A 58 12.64 9.39 -11.93
C ASP A 58 14.16 9.16 -11.78
N ARG A 59 14.63 7.94 -12.11
CA ARG A 59 16.06 7.57 -12.00
C ARG A 59 16.95 8.37 -12.92
N ASP A 60 16.49 8.59 -14.15
CA ASP A 60 17.31 9.22 -15.18
C ASP A 60 17.55 10.70 -14.86
N LYS A 61 16.52 11.36 -14.32
CA LYS A 61 16.62 12.75 -13.85
C LYS A 61 17.11 12.86 -12.41
N LYS A 62 17.33 11.74 -11.72
CA LYS A 62 17.67 11.70 -10.28
C LYS A 62 16.69 12.49 -9.41
N THR A 63 15.40 12.48 -9.79
CA THR A 63 14.33 13.11 -9.02
C THR A 63 13.96 12.18 -7.86
N PRO A 64 14.14 12.56 -6.60
CA PRO A 64 13.86 11.65 -5.49
C PRO A 64 12.36 11.35 -5.39
N ALA A 65 12.02 10.11 -4.99
CA ALA A 65 10.66 9.78 -4.58
C ALA A 65 10.32 10.50 -3.26
N ARG A 66 9.07 10.97 -3.14
CA ARG A 66 8.57 11.73 -1.99
C ARG A 66 7.14 11.32 -1.66
N PRO A 67 6.62 11.61 -0.47
CA PRO A 67 5.21 11.36 -0.13
C PRO A 67 4.20 11.99 -1.11
N ASP A 68 4.56 13.13 -1.70
CA ASP A 68 3.77 13.88 -2.69
C ASP A 68 4.07 13.47 -4.15
N THR A 69 4.93 12.49 -4.39
CA THR A 69 5.13 11.89 -5.72
C THR A 69 3.84 11.21 -6.17
N ILE A 70 3.44 11.48 -7.40
CA ILE A 70 2.23 10.89 -8.00
C ILE A 70 2.57 9.55 -8.62
N TYR A 71 1.74 8.55 -8.35
CA TYR A 71 1.83 7.22 -8.96
C TYR A 71 0.51 6.87 -9.65
N ARG A 72 0.57 6.01 -10.66
CA ARG A 72 -0.62 5.35 -11.19
C ARG A 72 -1.06 4.30 -10.17
N VAL A 73 -2.22 4.50 -9.54
CA VAL A 73 -2.66 3.62 -8.46
C VAL A 73 -3.38 2.37 -8.94
N ALA A 74 -3.63 2.27 -10.24
CA ALA A 74 -4.21 1.09 -10.87
C ALA A 74 -5.52 0.66 -10.17
N SER A 75 -5.64 -0.62 -9.83
CA SER A 75 -6.88 -1.19 -9.27
C SER A 75 -7.30 -0.64 -7.90
N LEU A 76 -6.48 0.18 -7.22
CA LEU A 76 -6.99 0.97 -6.08
C LEU A 76 -8.13 1.90 -6.51
N THR A 77 -8.21 2.25 -7.79
CA THR A 77 -9.35 2.98 -8.40
C THR A 77 -10.70 2.35 -8.05
N LYS A 78 -10.76 1.01 -7.99
CA LYS A 78 -12.00 0.26 -7.71
C LYS A 78 -12.60 0.63 -6.36
N LEU A 79 -11.77 0.97 -5.39
CA LEU A 79 -12.25 1.40 -4.07
C LEU A 79 -13.05 2.71 -4.17
N PHE A 80 -12.64 3.62 -5.04
CA PHE A 80 -13.35 4.88 -5.31
C PHE A 80 -14.64 4.63 -6.08
N THR A 81 -14.61 3.78 -7.11
CA THR A 81 -15.80 3.38 -7.87
C THR A 81 -16.85 2.76 -6.96
N ASN A 82 -16.44 1.83 -6.08
CA ASN A 82 -17.35 1.17 -5.17
C ASN A 82 -17.87 2.14 -4.08
N THR A 83 -17.04 3.07 -3.62
CA THR A 83 -17.47 4.17 -2.74
C THR A 83 -18.56 5.01 -3.41
N ALA A 84 -18.39 5.36 -4.67
CA ALA A 84 -19.39 6.13 -5.45
C ALA A 84 -20.72 5.39 -5.58
N ILE A 85 -20.70 4.10 -5.90
CA ILE A 85 -21.93 3.26 -5.94
C ILE A 85 -22.61 3.24 -4.57
N VAL A 86 -21.85 3.08 -3.49
CA VAL A 86 -22.41 3.06 -2.13
C VAL A 86 -22.97 4.43 -1.74
N GLN A 87 -22.37 5.55 -2.18
CA GLN A 87 -22.94 6.89 -2.01
C GLN A 87 -24.30 7.02 -2.71
N LEU A 88 -24.40 6.59 -3.97
CA LEU A 88 -25.66 6.63 -4.73
C LEU A 88 -26.73 5.73 -4.09
N ARG A 89 -26.35 4.56 -3.56
CA ARG A 89 -27.23 3.69 -2.77
C ARG A 89 -27.73 4.40 -1.51
N ASP A 90 -26.84 5.05 -0.77
CA ASP A 90 -27.17 5.75 0.48
C ASP A 90 -28.09 6.97 0.26
N GLN A 91 -28.07 7.52 -0.96
CA GLN A 91 -28.96 8.58 -1.43
C GLN A 91 -30.32 8.03 -1.95
N GLY A 92 -30.47 6.71 -2.07
CA GLY A 92 -31.67 6.06 -2.59
C GLY A 92 -31.79 6.09 -4.11
N ALA A 93 -30.71 6.45 -4.84
CA ALA A 93 -30.71 6.55 -6.30
C ALA A 93 -30.59 5.16 -6.99
N LEU A 94 -30.08 4.16 -6.29
CA LEU A 94 -30.00 2.77 -6.73
C LEU A 94 -30.03 1.80 -5.53
N GLN A 95 -30.23 0.50 -5.82
CA GLN A 95 -30.04 -0.60 -4.86
C GLN A 95 -28.92 -1.51 -5.35
N LEU A 96 -28.16 -2.12 -4.42
CA LEU A 96 -27.09 -3.03 -4.81
C LEU A 96 -27.60 -4.28 -5.56
N ASP A 97 -28.81 -4.68 -5.29
CA ASP A 97 -29.46 -5.83 -5.91
C ASP A 97 -30.29 -5.48 -7.15
N ASP A 98 -30.23 -4.22 -7.60
CA ASP A 98 -30.80 -3.84 -8.89
C ASP A 98 -30.06 -4.57 -10.03
N PRO A 99 -30.79 -5.10 -11.03
CA PRO A 99 -30.18 -5.59 -12.27
C PRO A 99 -29.39 -4.48 -12.97
N VAL A 100 -28.22 -4.81 -13.50
CA VAL A 100 -27.39 -3.87 -14.28
C VAL A 100 -28.19 -3.24 -15.43
N ALA A 101 -29.02 -4.04 -16.13
CA ALA A 101 -29.83 -3.59 -17.23
C ALA A 101 -30.85 -2.50 -16.87
N ARG A 102 -31.25 -2.39 -15.59
CA ARG A 102 -32.15 -1.31 -15.11
C ARG A 102 -31.47 0.07 -15.22
N HIS A 103 -30.18 0.14 -14.96
CA HIS A 103 -29.40 1.38 -14.98
C HIS A 103 -28.67 1.61 -16.30
N LEU A 104 -28.42 0.53 -17.06
CA LEU A 104 -27.80 0.51 -18.38
C LEU A 104 -28.70 -0.22 -19.38
N PRO A 105 -29.73 0.43 -19.96
CA PRO A 105 -30.66 -0.23 -20.86
C PRO A 105 -30.03 -0.84 -22.11
N TRP A 106 -28.84 -0.41 -22.47
CA TRP A 106 -28.03 -0.93 -23.57
C TRP A 106 -27.16 -2.15 -23.17
N PHE A 107 -27.17 -2.51 -21.87
CA PHE A 107 -26.36 -3.63 -21.39
C PHE A 107 -26.86 -4.94 -21.99
N ALA A 108 -26.03 -5.56 -22.80
CA ALA A 108 -26.26 -6.85 -23.40
C ALA A 108 -24.95 -7.64 -23.44
N LEU A 109 -25.03 -8.87 -22.96
CA LEU A 109 -23.96 -9.87 -23.06
C LEU A 109 -24.58 -11.20 -23.45
N ARG A 110 -23.83 -12.01 -24.21
CA ARG A 110 -24.26 -13.38 -24.47
C ARG A 110 -24.25 -14.17 -23.18
N ASN A 111 -25.41 -14.75 -22.85
CA ASN A 111 -25.55 -15.60 -21.67
C ASN A 111 -25.73 -17.08 -22.10
N PRO A 112 -24.69 -17.92 -21.94
CA PRO A 112 -24.77 -19.35 -22.25
C PRO A 112 -25.43 -20.16 -21.15
N PHE A 113 -25.88 -19.51 -20.06
CA PHE A 113 -26.47 -20.14 -18.86
C PHE A 113 -27.94 -19.75 -18.73
N PRO A 114 -28.88 -20.51 -19.32
CA PRO A 114 -30.28 -20.10 -19.42
C PRO A 114 -30.99 -19.93 -18.07
N ASP A 115 -30.52 -20.65 -17.03
CA ASP A 115 -31.10 -20.57 -15.67
C ASP A 115 -30.33 -19.59 -14.75
N ALA A 116 -29.37 -18.84 -15.28
CA ALA A 116 -28.60 -17.89 -14.48
C ALA A 116 -29.45 -16.68 -14.05
N PRO A 117 -29.28 -16.17 -12.82
CA PRO A 117 -29.93 -14.94 -12.40
C PRO A 117 -29.38 -13.75 -13.19
N GLU A 118 -30.12 -12.64 -13.18
CA GLU A 118 -29.63 -11.38 -13.74
C GLU A 118 -28.39 -10.89 -12.99
N ILE A 119 -27.48 -10.26 -13.73
CA ILE A 119 -26.31 -9.62 -13.14
C ILE A 119 -26.76 -8.37 -12.39
N THR A 120 -26.47 -8.30 -11.08
CA THR A 120 -26.77 -7.14 -10.24
C THR A 120 -25.55 -6.25 -10.05
N ILE A 121 -25.77 -5.04 -9.55
CA ILE A 121 -24.68 -4.13 -9.15
C ILE A 121 -23.79 -4.80 -8.10
N ARG A 122 -24.36 -5.49 -7.12
CA ARG A 122 -23.60 -6.24 -6.10
C ARG A 122 -22.62 -7.22 -6.74
N HIS A 123 -23.04 -7.96 -7.75
CA HIS A 123 -22.18 -8.91 -8.45
C HIS A 123 -20.99 -8.23 -9.12
N LEU A 124 -21.15 -7.01 -9.65
CA LEU A 124 -20.02 -6.23 -10.21
C LEU A 124 -19.03 -5.87 -9.11
N LEU A 125 -19.51 -5.36 -7.96
CA LEU A 125 -18.65 -4.88 -6.87
C LEU A 125 -17.92 -6.00 -6.13
N THR A 126 -18.47 -7.21 -6.14
CA THR A 126 -17.91 -8.40 -5.49
C THR A 126 -17.19 -9.35 -6.45
N HIS A 127 -17.11 -8.98 -7.74
CA HIS A 127 -16.53 -9.84 -8.77
C HIS A 127 -17.14 -11.23 -8.86
N THR A 128 -18.46 -11.33 -8.64
CA THR A 128 -19.23 -12.56 -8.73
C THR A 128 -20.24 -12.56 -9.89
N ALA A 129 -20.10 -11.59 -10.80
CA ALA A 129 -20.95 -11.46 -11.97
C ALA A 129 -20.68 -12.51 -13.06
N GLY A 130 -19.62 -13.30 -12.95
CA GLY A 130 -19.24 -14.27 -13.99
C GLY A 130 -18.77 -13.63 -15.31
N LEU A 131 -18.44 -12.32 -15.29
CA LEU A 131 -17.97 -11.59 -16.47
C LEU A 131 -16.51 -11.95 -16.83
N PRO A 132 -16.14 -11.82 -18.13
CA PRO A 132 -14.73 -11.83 -18.52
C PRO A 132 -13.91 -10.86 -17.69
N ARG A 133 -12.60 -11.16 -17.53
CA ARG A 133 -11.69 -10.27 -16.84
C ARG A 133 -11.58 -8.92 -17.51
N GLU A 134 -11.50 -8.92 -18.85
CA GLU A 134 -11.22 -7.76 -19.67
C GLU A 134 -12.31 -7.56 -20.73
N ALA A 135 -12.39 -6.37 -21.31
CA ALA A 135 -13.17 -6.13 -22.53
C ALA A 135 -12.52 -6.83 -23.74
N ALA A 136 -13.27 -7.02 -24.85
CA ALA A 136 -12.90 -7.79 -26.01
C ALA A 136 -11.85 -7.07 -26.91
N PHE A 137 -10.77 -6.56 -26.30
CA PHE A 137 -9.69 -5.84 -27.00
C PHE A 137 -8.34 -6.26 -26.45
N PRO A 138 -7.26 -6.32 -27.29
CA PRO A 138 -5.94 -6.77 -26.87
C PRO A 138 -5.08 -5.68 -26.21
N TYR A 139 -5.68 -4.73 -25.50
CA TYR A 139 -5.05 -3.50 -24.99
C TYR A 139 -3.87 -3.73 -24.05
N TRP A 140 -3.72 -4.89 -23.45
CA TRP A 140 -2.50 -5.24 -22.70
C TRP A 140 -1.32 -5.63 -23.59
N THR A 141 -1.57 -5.75 -24.91
CA THR A 141 -0.52 -6.05 -25.90
C THR A 141 -0.01 -4.78 -26.58
N ASP A 142 -0.92 -3.88 -26.96
CA ASP A 142 -0.63 -2.67 -27.73
C ASP A 142 -0.83 -1.37 -26.96
N PHE A 143 -1.34 -1.45 -25.72
CA PHE A 143 -1.70 -0.34 -24.83
C PHE A 143 -2.75 0.61 -25.44
N GLN A 144 -3.52 0.16 -26.44
CA GLN A 144 -4.63 0.91 -27.01
C GLN A 144 -5.95 0.47 -26.37
N PHE A 145 -6.33 1.21 -25.34
CA PHE A 145 -7.58 0.93 -24.64
C PHE A 145 -8.78 1.45 -25.46
N PRO A 146 -9.92 0.72 -25.42
CA PRO A 146 -11.10 1.12 -26.19
C PRO A 146 -11.67 2.46 -25.68
N SER A 147 -12.28 3.20 -26.61
CA SER A 147 -13.19 4.28 -26.23
C SER A 147 -14.46 3.70 -25.63
N ARG A 148 -15.29 4.58 -25.01
CA ARG A 148 -16.59 4.18 -24.49
C ARG A 148 -17.49 3.57 -25.57
N GLU A 149 -17.54 4.20 -26.76
CA GLU A 149 -18.33 3.76 -27.90
C GLU A 149 -17.89 2.36 -28.35
N GLN A 150 -16.60 2.14 -28.50
CA GLN A 150 -16.03 0.84 -28.86
C GLN A 150 -16.38 -0.24 -27.82
N LEU A 151 -16.28 0.09 -26.53
CA LEU A 151 -16.67 -0.84 -25.47
C LEU A 151 -18.15 -1.23 -25.60
N LEU A 152 -19.05 -0.25 -25.76
CA LEU A 152 -20.47 -0.51 -25.88
C LEU A 152 -20.82 -1.35 -27.13
N GLU A 153 -20.21 -1.05 -28.26
CA GLU A 153 -20.42 -1.78 -29.51
C GLU A 153 -19.95 -3.24 -29.42
N SER A 154 -18.86 -3.51 -28.67
CA SER A 154 -18.30 -4.86 -28.55
C SER A 154 -18.99 -5.72 -27.50
N LEU A 155 -19.76 -5.11 -26.59
CA LEU A 155 -20.31 -5.81 -25.43
C LEU A 155 -21.31 -6.92 -25.79
N PRO A 156 -22.20 -6.79 -26.80
CA PRO A 156 -23.12 -7.86 -27.20
C PRO A 156 -22.43 -9.12 -27.72
N ASP A 157 -21.19 -9.00 -28.21
CA ASP A 157 -20.41 -10.13 -28.71
C ASP A 157 -19.60 -10.84 -27.62
N GLN A 158 -19.49 -10.23 -26.43
CA GLN A 158 -18.85 -10.87 -25.28
C GLN A 158 -19.79 -11.87 -24.61
N GLU A 159 -19.21 -12.90 -24.05
CA GLU A 159 -19.94 -13.98 -23.38
C GLU A 159 -19.59 -14.05 -21.88
N MET A 160 -20.58 -14.35 -21.07
CA MET A 160 -20.37 -14.68 -19.66
C MET A 160 -19.54 -15.94 -19.54
N VAL A 161 -18.57 -15.94 -18.60
CA VAL A 161 -17.64 -17.06 -18.37
C VAL A 161 -18.22 -18.04 -17.35
N TYR A 162 -18.98 -17.55 -16.38
CA TYR A 162 -19.67 -18.31 -15.34
C TYR A 162 -21.03 -17.72 -15.07
N PRO A 163 -21.98 -18.51 -14.55
CA PRO A 163 -23.20 -17.93 -13.99
C PRO A 163 -22.88 -16.98 -12.83
N PRO A 164 -23.62 -15.89 -12.63
CA PRO A 164 -23.50 -15.05 -11.45
C PRO A 164 -23.59 -15.88 -10.16
N GLU A 165 -22.92 -15.44 -9.10
CA GLU A 165 -22.90 -16.06 -7.77
C GLU A 165 -22.36 -17.48 -7.69
N THR A 166 -21.64 -17.97 -8.69
CA THR A 166 -21.05 -19.32 -8.65
C THR A 166 -19.59 -19.34 -8.22
N CYS A 167 -18.84 -18.28 -8.55
CA CYS A 167 -17.44 -18.18 -8.16
C CYS A 167 -16.94 -16.72 -8.16
N PHE A 168 -15.83 -16.51 -7.49
CA PHE A 168 -15.05 -15.29 -7.64
C PHE A 168 -14.37 -15.28 -9.02
N LYS A 169 -14.69 -14.27 -9.83
CA LYS A 169 -14.08 -14.02 -11.13
C LYS A 169 -13.75 -12.55 -11.28
N TYR A 170 -12.53 -12.17 -10.94
CA TYR A 170 -12.09 -10.78 -11.05
C TYR A 170 -12.33 -10.21 -12.43
N SER A 171 -13.01 -9.05 -12.50
CA SER A 171 -13.39 -8.42 -13.75
C SER A 171 -13.13 -6.90 -13.75
N ASN A 172 -12.25 -6.45 -14.65
CA ASN A 172 -12.08 -5.04 -14.96
C ASN A 172 -13.29 -4.52 -15.75
N LEU A 173 -13.86 -5.34 -16.64
CA LEU A 173 -15.07 -5.05 -17.37
C LEU A 173 -16.23 -4.76 -16.39
N GLY A 174 -16.40 -5.58 -15.35
CA GLY A 174 -17.43 -5.35 -14.34
C GLY A 174 -17.35 -3.98 -13.66
N LEU A 175 -16.12 -3.53 -13.37
CA LEU A 175 -15.93 -2.20 -12.77
C LEU A 175 -16.04 -1.07 -13.79
N ALA A 176 -15.74 -1.29 -15.07
CA ALA A 176 -16.07 -0.34 -16.12
C ALA A 176 -17.59 -0.11 -16.20
N LEU A 177 -18.38 -1.21 -16.17
CA LEU A 177 -19.84 -1.13 -16.12
C LEU A 177 -20.35 -0.42 -14.85
N ALA A 178 -19.72 -0.63 -13.69
CA ALA A 178 -20.04 0.12 -12.47
C ALA A 178 -19.78 1.63 -12.66
N GLY A 179 -18.72 2.02 -13.38
CA GLY A 179 -18.46 3.40 -13.77
C GLY A 179 -19.56 3.99 -14.68
N GLU A 180 -20.06 3.21 -15.63
CA GLU A 180 -21.19 3.60 -16.48
C GLU A 180 -22.48 3.76 -15.67
N ILE A 181 -22.73 2.89 -14.69
CA ILE A 181 -23.87 3.01 -13.76
C ILE A 181 -23.77 4.31 -12.95
N ILE A 182 -22.60 4.66 -12.46
CA ILE A 182 -22.37 5.94 -11.76
C ILE A 182 -22.74 7.10 -12.68
N SER A 183 -22.21 7.10 -13.90
CA SER A 183 -22.45 8.17 -14.88
C SER A 183 -23.95 8.28 -15.25
N SER A 184 -24.60 7.17 -15.53
CA SER A 184 -26.01 7.10 -15.88
C SER A 184 -26.92 7.57 -14.74
N THR A 185 -26.64 7.09 -13.50
CA THR A 185 -27.47 7.39 -12.33
C THR A 185 -27.30 8.82 -11.85
N ALA A 186 -26.08 9.36 -11.88
CA ALA A 186 -25.78 10.70 -11.42
C ALA A 186 -25.98 11.79 -12.50
N GLY A 187 -26.09 11.42 -13.78
CA GLY A 187 -26.12 12.37 -14.90
C GLY A 187 -24.83 13.14 -15.09
N LEU A 188 -23.69 12.61 -14.62
CA LEU A 188 -22.37 13.22 -14.67
C LEU A 188 -21.34 12.23 -15.24
N PRO A 189 -20.32 12.68 -15.99
CA PRO A 189 -19.21 11.83 -16.34
C PRO A 189 -18.57 11.21 -15.08
N TYR A 190 -18.11 9.94 -15.17
CA TYR A 190 -17.49 9.21 -14.06
C TYR A 190 -16.41 10.02 -13.34
N GLY A 191 -15.48 10.61 -14.10
CA GLY A 191 -14.37 11.39 -13.53
C GLY A 191 -14.85 12.63 -12.74
N ASP A 192 -15.89 13.28 -13.23
CA ASP A 192 -16.49 14.46 -12.57
C ASP A 192 -17.20 14.06 -11.27
N TYR A 193 -17.94 12.94 -11.29
CA TYR A 193 -18.56 12.40 -10.08
C TYR A 193 -17.49 12.10 -9.01
N ILE A 194 -16.45 11.34 -9.36
CA ILE A 194 -15.35 11.00 -8.43
C ILE A 194 -14.72 12.26 -7.86
N HIS A 195 -14.43 13.24 -8.73
CA HIS A 195 -13.85 14.50 -8.28
C HIS A 195 -14.77 15.25 -7.31
N GLN A 196 -16.04 15.46 -7.66
CA GLN A 196 -16.95 16.29 -6.89
C GLN A 196 -17.40 15.65 -5.58
N HIS A 197 -17.62 14.33 -5.57
CA HIS A 197 -18.24 13.64 -4.45
C HIS A 197 -17.27 12.87 -3.57
N ILE A 198 -16.02 12.65 -4.01
CA ILE A 198 -15.01 11.94 -3.23
C ILE A 198 -13.73 12.76 -3.07
N LEU A 199 -13.08 13.15 -4.18
CA LEU A 199 -11.75 13.75 -4.10
C LEU A 199 -11.78 15.15 -3.47
N ALA A 200 -12.66 16.03 -3.93
CA ALA A 200 -12.75 17.40 -3.40
C ALA A 200 -13.20 17.44 -1.92
N PRO A 201 -14.24 16.69 -1.49
CA PRO A 201 -14.61 16.63 -0.06
C PRO A 201 -13.53 16.07 0.85
N LEU A 202 -12.68 15.14 0.36
CA LEU A 202 -11.55 14.57 1.09
C LEU A 202 -10.25 15.38 0.91
N GLU A 203 -10.30 16.52 0.20
CA GLU A 203 -9.13 17.36 -0.08
C GLU A 203 -7.98 16.63 -0.78
N MET A 204 -8.30 15.69 -1.67
CA MET A 204 -7.35 14.87 -2.43
C MET A 204 -6.92 15.59 -3.70
N HIS A 205 -6.21 16.71 -3.55
CA HIS A 205 -5.90 17.66 -4.63
C HIS A 205 -4.88 17.14 -5.66
N SER A 206 -4.10 16.12 -5.32
CA SER A 206 -3.12 15.48 -6.21
C SER A 206 -3.64 14.20 -6.85
N THR A 207 -4.92 13.87 -6.62
CA THR A 207 -5.58 12.65 -7.15
C THR A 207 -6.50 13.01 -8.29
N SER A 208 -6.49 12.20 -9.36
CA SER A 208 -7.35 12.43 -10.52
C SER A 208 -7.55 11.15 -11.33
N VAL A 209 -8.71 11.03 -12.00
CA VAL A 209 -8.99 9.95 -12.94
C VAL A 209 -8.17 10.13 -14.21
N VAL A 210 -8.11 11.36 -14.75
CA VAL A 210 -7.23 11.74 -15.85
C VAL A 210 -6.17 12.69 -15.30
N LEU A 211 -4.89 12.34 -15.51
CA LEU A 211 -3.78 13.12 -14.94
C LEU A 211 -3.70 14.51 -15.60
N PRO A 212 -3.91 15.60 -14.85
CA PRO A 212 -3.79 16.96 -15.37
C PRO A 212 -2.36 17.27 -15.84
N ALA A 213 -2.23 18.12 -16.84
CA ALA A 213 -0.92 18.54 -17.36
C ALA A 213 -0.03 19.15 -16.24
N ALA A 214 -0.61 19.89 -15.32
CA ALA A 214 0.08 20.48 -14.17
C ALA A 214 0.71 19.45 -13.20
N HIS A 215 0.22 18.21 -13.20
CA HIS A 215 0.70 17.15 -12.33
C HIS A 215 1.72 16.21 -12.99
N LYS A 216 1.93 16.32 -14.31
CA LYS A 216 2.82 15.43 -15.07
C LYS A 216 4.28 15.43 -14.56
N ASN A 217 4.75 16.58 -14.07
CA ASN A 217 6.11 16.72 -13.56
C ASN A 217 6.33 16.01 -12.20
N ARG A 218 5.26 15.65 -11.50
CA ARG A 218 5.29 14.90 -10.23
C ARG A 218 4.99 13.41 -10.42
N LEU A 219 4.59 12.98 -11.63
CA LEU A 219 4.34 11.58 -11.91
C LEU A 219 5.66 10.82 -11.89
N ALA A 220 5.71 9.76 -11.09
CA ALA A 220 6.85 8.84 -11.09
C ALA A 220 6.98 8.18 -12.46
N THR A 221 8.21 8.04 -12.96
CA THR A 221 8.50 7.23 -14.14
C THR A 221 8.38 5.76 -13.78
N GLY A 222 7.54 5.03 -14.52
CA GLY A 222 7.34 3.59 -14.33
C GLY A 222 8.45 2.78 -15.01
N TYR A 223 8.96 1.75 -14.33
CA TYR A 223 10.05 0.90 -14.82
C TYR A 223 9.62 -0.56 -14.95
N SER A 224 10.23 -1.25 -15.91
CA SER A 224 10.08 -2.69 -16.12
C SER A 224 10.58 -3.48 -14.89
N ARG A 225 10.29 -4.80 -14.89
CA ARG A 225 10.88 -5.70 -13.90
C ARG A 225 12.41 -5.72 -14.00
N TYR A 226 13.08 -5.96 -12.87
CA TYR A 226 14.50 -6.24 -12.82
C TYR A 226 14.79 -7.61 -13.46
N LEU A 227 15.78 -7.65 -14.31
CA LEU A 227 16.35 -8.88 -14.86
C LEU A 227 17.88 -8.79 -14.70
N PRO A 228 18.53 -9.74 -14.04
CA PRO A 228 19.99 -9.73 -13.88
C PRO A 228 20.72 -9.55 -15.21
N GLY A 229 21.66 -8.59 -15.25
CA GLY A 229 22.40 -8.26 -16.47
C GLY A 229 21.68 -7.35 -17.47
N HIS A 230 20.49 -6.87 -17.15
CA HIS A 230 19.73 -5.95 -18.00
C HIS A 230 19.30 -4.70 -17.21
N GLU A 231 19.38 -3.55 -17.87
CA GLU A 231 18.83 -2.32 -17.31
C GLU A 231 17.30 -2.36 -17.34
N ARG A 232 16.68 -1.75 -16.32
CA ARG A 232 15.22 -1.52 -16.32
C ARG A 232 14.87 -0.54 -17.42
N ARG A 233 13.86 -0.86 -18.21
CA ARG A 233 13.32 0.02 -19.24
C ARG A 233 12.20 0.88 -18.66
N VAL A 234 12.02 2.08 -19.20
CA VAL A 234 10.83 2.88 -18.93
C VAL A 234 9.62 2.21 -19.56
N GLU A 235 8.59 2.00 -18.77
CA GLU A 235 7.32 1.45 -19.26
C GLU A 235 6.45 2.57 -19.88
N PRO A 236 5.64 2.25 -20.89
CA PRO A 236 4.78 3.23 -21.53
C PRO A 236 3.73 3.78 -20.55
N ALA A 237 3.36 5.05 -20.76
CA ALA A 237 2.24 5.64 -20.06
C ALA A 237 0.93 5.00 -20.54
N VAL A 238 0.13 4.49 -19.60
CA VAL A 238 -1.14 3.83 -19.89
C VAL A 238 -2.30 4.75 -19.49
N ASP A 239 -3.19 5.03 -20.43
CA ASP A 239 -4.55 5.55 -20.15
C ASP A 239 -5.54 4.42 -20.41
N THR A 240 -6.35 4.06 -19.41
CA THR A 240 -7.22 2.90 -19.51
C THR A 240 -8.56 3.18 -20.21
N GLY A 241 -8.73 4.34 -20.82
CA GLY A 241 -9.88 4.66 -21.65
C GLY A 241 -11.23 4.33 -20.99
N ALA A 242 -12.07 3.55 -21.66
CA ALA A 242 -13.36 3.12 -21.15
C ALA A 242 -13.29 2.29 -19.86
N LEU A 243 -12.11 1.74 -19.50
CA LEU A 243 -11.90 1.01 -18.25
C LEU A 243 -11.41 1.92 -17.10
N ALA A 244 -11.59 3.24 -17.22
CA ALA A 244 -11.11 4.22 -16.25
C ALA A 244 -11.58 3.92 -14.81
N ALA A 245 -12.82 3.48 -14.64
CA ALA A 245 -13.38 3.12 -13.35
C ALA A 245 -12.76 1.86 -12.71
N ALA A 246 -12.02 1.09 -13.49
CA ALA A 246 -11.31 -0.10 -13.03
C ALA A 246 -9.83 0.17 -12.68
N GLY A 247 -9.20 1.27 -13.20
CA GLY A 247 -7.77 1.38 -13.02
C GLY A 247 -7.07 2.68 -13.39
N ASN A 248 -7.77 3.78 -13.67
CA ASN A 248 -7.12 4.97 -14.25
C ASN A 248 -6.66 6.03 -13.26
N LEU A 249 -6.99 5.93 -11.96
CA LEU A 249 -6.59 6.94 -10.99
C LEU A 249 -5.06 7.06 -10.87
N SER A 250 -4.64 8.30 -10.67
CA SER A 250 -3.30 8.66 -10.22
C SER A 250 -3.41 9.36 -8.88
N SER A 251 -2.51 9.10 -7.93
CA SER A 251 -2.58 9.65 -6.58
C SER A 251 -1.20 9.72 -5.92
N THR A 252 -1.17 10.30 -4.72
CA THR A 252 -0.02 10.36 -3.81
C THR A 252 -0.29 9.57 -2.54
N VAL A 253 0.75 9.29 -1.77
CA VAL A 253 0.60 8.68 -0.43
C VAL A 253 -0.22 9.59 0.49
N GLU A 254 -0.01 10.90 0.43
CA GLU A 254 -0.72 11.87 1.27
C GLU A 254 -2.23 11.89 0.99
N ASP A 255 -2.62 11.87 -0.28
CA ASP A 255 -4.04 11.84 -0.65
C ASP A 255 -4.69 10.50 -0.33
N MET A 256 -4.00 9.38 -0.63
CA MET A 256 -4.52 8.06 -0.28
C MET A 256 -4.63 7.85 1.23
N ALA A 257 -3.81 8.54 2.03
CA ALA A 257 -3.96 8.52 3.48
C ALA A 257 -5.29 9.15 3.93
N ARG A 258 -5.76 10.23 3.27
CA ARG A 258 -7.08 10.81 3.54
C ARG A 258 -8.21 9.84 3.22
N PHE A 259 -8.08 9.12 2.10
CA PHE A 259 -9.06 8.06 1.75
C PHE A 259 -8.99 6.87 2.73
N ALA A 260 -7.80 6.50 3.21
CA ALA A 260 -7.62 5.48 4.23
C ALA A 260 -8.24 5.89 5.59
N ALA A 261 -8.06 7.14 6.00
CA ALA A 261 -8.64 7.69 7.22
C ALA A 261 -10.18 7.64 7.21
N LEU A 262 -10.81 7.89 6.04
CA LEU A 262 -12.27 7.70 5.87
C LEU A 262 -12.72 6.29 6.28
N GLN A 263 -11.90 5.26 6.05
CA GLN A 263 -12.25 3.87 6.33
C GLN A 263 -12.26 3.53 7.84
N PHE A 264 -11.68 4.39 8.67
CA PHE A 264 -11.68 4.26 10.14
C PHE A 264 -12.77 5.10 10.82
N SER A 265 -13.50 5.91 10.07
CA SER A 265 -14.52 6.81 10.61
C SER A 265 -15.68 6.02 11.19
N SER A 266 -15.81 6.07 12.52
CA SER A 266 -16.99 5.58 13.24
C SER A 266 -18.00 6.69 13.53
N ALA A 267 -17.57 7.96 13.48
CA ALA A 267 -18.37 9.19 13.57
C ALA A 267 -17.57 10.36 12.98
N PRO A 268 -18.22 11.44 12.50
CA PRO A 268 -17.52 12.60 11.99
C PRO A 268 -16.79 13.33 13.13
N VAL A 269 -15.50 13.13 13.23
CA VAL A 269 -14.64 13.96 14.07
C VAL A 269 -13.78 14.80 13.14
N GLY A 270 -14.23 16.03 12.90
CA GLY A 270 -13.42 17.06 12.23
C GLY A 270 -13.25 16.95 10.71
N GLY A 271 -13.70 15.87 10.08
CA GLY A 271 -13.58 15.64 8.63
C GLY A 271 -14.95 15.57 7.95
N ARG A 272 -15.01 15.83 6.62
CA ARG A 272 -16.23 15.64 5.83
C ARG A 272 -16.47 14.15 5.62
N GLN A 273 -17.42 13.58 6.35
CA GLN A 273 -17.86 12.20 6.12
C GLN A 273 -18.65 12.15 4.82
N ILE A 274 -18.12 11.44 3.83
CA ILE A 274 -18.76 11.24 2.51
C ILE A 274 -19.56 9.94 2.41
N LEU A 275 -19.47 9.07 3.42
CA LEU A 275 -20.21 7.83 3.59
C LEU A 275 -20.72 7.70 5.03
N LYS A 276 -21.84 7.00 5.23
CA LYS A 276 -22.28 6.59 6.56
C LYS A 276 -21.29 5.59 7.16
N ALA A 277 -21.03 5.66 8.46
CA ALA A 277 -20.15 4.69 9.14
C ALA A 277 -20.66 3.24 8.99
N SER A 278 -21.99 3.03 8.92
CA SER A 278 -22.59 1.72 8.62
C SER A 278 -22.23 1.24 7.23
N SER A 279 -22.18 2.13 6.25
CA SER A 279 -21.84 1.81 4.86
C SER A 279 -20.36 1.45 4.71
N VAL A 280 -19.47 2.15 5.41
CA VAL A 280 -18.05 1.77 5.50
C VAL A 280 -17.89 0.37 6.08
N ARG A 281 -18.58 0.07 7.21
CA ARG A 281 -18.52 -1.28 7.81
C ARG A 281 -19.08 -2.35 6.87
N GLU A 282 -20.13 -2.05 6.11
CA GLU A 282 -20.68 -2.95 5.12
C GLU A 282 -19.68 -3.22 3.98
N MET A 283 -18.99 -2.20 3.50
CA MET A 283 -17.97 -2.37 2.47
C MET A 283 -16.83 -3.30 2.92
N HIS A 284 -16.51 -3.32 4.21
CA HIS A 284 -15.47 -4.18 4.79
C HIS A 284 -15.97 -5.58 5.17
N ARG A 285 -17.28 -5.79 5.24
CA ARG A 285 -17.85 -7.11 5.56
C ARG A 285 -17.65 -8.05 4.37
N VAL A 286 -17.38 -9.34 4.64
CA VAL A 286 -17.30 -10.36 3.60
C VAL A 286 -18.70 -10.58 2.98
N HIS A 287 -18.83 -10.31 1.70
CA HIS A 287 -19.97 -10.61 0.85
C HIS A 287 -19.76 -11.89 0.05
N TRP A 288 -18.53 -12.22 -0.24
CA TRP A 288 -18.13 -13.48 -0.89
C TRP A 288 -16.91 -14.06 -0.18
N LEU A 289 -17.05 -15.26 0.36
CA LEU A 289 -15.97 -15.97 1.07
C LEU A 289 -15.14 -16.79 0.08
N PHE A 290 -13.83 -16.75 0.18
CA PHE A 290 -12.97 -17.63 -0.62
C PHE A 290 -13.04 -19.08 -0.15
N PRO A 291 -12.85 -20.08 -1.05
CA PRO A 291 -12.97 -21.50 -0.70
C PRO A 291 -12.04 -21.96 0.43
N ASN A 292 -10.89 -21.29 0.62
CA ASN A 292 -9.94 -21.61 1.69
C ASN A 292 -10.31 -21.02 3.07
N TRP A 293 -11.37 -20.22 3.15
CA TRP A 293 -11.85 -19.56 4.38
C TRP A 293 -10.86 -18.55 5.02
N GLU A 294 -9.76 -18.22 4.33
CA GLU A 294 -8.74 -17.29 4.83
C GLU A 294 -9.02 -15.83 4.48
N GLY A 295 -10.03 -15.60 3.65
CA GLY A 295 -10.41 -14.27 3.23
C GLY A 295 -11.60 -14.27 2.30
N GLY A 296 -11.95 -13.09 1.81
CA GLY A 296 -13.08 -12.90 0.92
C GLY A 296 -13.11 -11.51 0.31
N LEU A 297 -14.26 -11.17 -0.22
CA LEU A 297 -14.54 -9.87 -0.81
C LEU A 297 -15.64 -9.16 -0.05
N GLY A 298 -15.36 -7.93 0.32
CA GLY A 298 -16.37 -6.93 0.65
C GLY A 298 -16.87 -6.22 -0.61
N LEU A 299 -17.45 -5.03 -0.45
CA LEU A 299 -17.80 -4.20 -1.60
C LEU A 299 -16.55 -3.46 -2.09
N GLY A 300 -15.80 -4.11 -2.99
CA GLY A 300 -14.54 -3.62 -3.56
C GLY A 300 -13.30 -3.86 -2.72
N PHE A 301 -13.42 -4.12 -1.44
CA PHE A 301 -12.31 -4.45 -0.57
C PHE A 301 -12.03 -5.95 -0.57
N MET A 302 -10.78 -6.33 -0.73
CA MET A 302 -10.32 -7.65 -0.33
C MET A 302 -10.25 -7.68 1.20
N VAL A 303 -10.71 -8.79 1.79
CA VAL A 303 -10.71 -9.01 3.24
C VAL A 303 -9.81 -10.20 3.53
N PHE A 304 -8.79 -10.00 4.34
CA PHE A 304 -7.81 -11.02 4.71
C PHE A 304 -7.87 -11.29 6.20
N ARG A 305 -7.98 -12.55 6.58
CA ARG A 305 -7.91 -12.96 7.98
C ARG A 305 -6.48 -13.35 8.33
N GLN A 306 -5.95 -12.73 9.36
CA GLN A 306 -4.70 -13.12 10.02
C GLN A 306 -5.00 -13.58 11.45
N PRO A 307 -4.13 -14.35 12.12
CA PRO A 307 -4.40 -14.84 13.47
C PRO A 307 -4.78 -13.76 14.48
N GLN A 308 -4.18 -12.59 14.37
CA GLN A 308 -4.35 -11.48 15.33
C GLN A 308 -5.30 -10.38 14.84
N ARG A 309 -5.60 -10.32 13.52
CA ARG A 309 -6.33 -9.18 12.92
C ARG A 309 -7.02 -9.54 11.62
N THR A 310 -8.02 -8.74 11.28
CA THR A 310 -8.60 -8.73 9.93
C THR A 310 -8.08 -7.51 9.19
N LEU A 311 -7.51 -7.72 8.02
CA LEU A 311 -7.04 -6.66 7.13
C LEU A 311 -8.02 -6.49 5.97
N VAL A 312 -8.28 -5.24 5.58
CA VAL A 312 -9.08 -4.90 4.41
C VAL A 312 -8.29 -3.97 3.50
N GLY A 313 -8.45 -4.11 2.20
CA GLY A 313 -7.72 -3.25 1.26
C GLY A 313 -7.79 -3.74 -0.16
N HIS A 314 -6.92 -3.20 -0.99
CA HIS A 314 -6.75 -3.62 -2.38
C HIS A 314 -5.34 -3.32 -2.83
N SER A 315 -4.85 -4.07 -3.83
CA SER A 315 -3.58 -3.79 -4.51
C SER A 315 -3.83 -3.28 -5.92
N GLY A 316 -2.86 -2.56 -6.47
CA GLY A 316 -2.88 -2.07 -7.84
C GLY A 316 -1.69 -2.54 -8.64
N GLN A 317 -1.91 -2.82 -9.93
CA GLN A 317 -0.87 -3.18 -10.87
C GLN A 317 -1.15 -2.59 -12.24
N LEU A 318 -0.19 -1.83 -12.73
CA LEU A 318 -0.03 -1.40 -14.13
C LEU A 318 1.42 -1.58 -14.56
N PRO A 319 1.73 -1.59 -15.85
CA PRO A 319 3.13 -1.54 -16.30
C PRO A 319 3.87 -0.40 -15.59
N GLY A 320 5.00 -0.74 -14.96
CA GLY A 320 5.81 0.21 -14.21
C GLY A 320 5.30 0.59 -12.81
N TYR A 321 4.16 0.06 -12.33
CA TYR A 321 3.62 0.46 -11.01
C TYR A 321 3.02 -0.72 -10.26
N ARG A 322 3.31 -0.76 -8.95
CA ARG A 322 2.66 -1.62 -7.96
C ARG A 322 2.25 -0.80 -6.76
N THR A 323 1.02 -0.90 -6.34
CA THR A 323 0.46 -0.12 -5.24
C THR A 323 -0.33 -0.99 -4.29
N LEU A 324 -0.45 -0.54 -3.05
CA LEU A 324 -1.22 -1.21 -2.01
C LEU A 324 -1.79 -0.19 -1.04
N MET A 325 -3.04 -0.36 -0.70
CA MET A 325 -3.65 0.18 0.52
C MET A 325 -4.15 -1.00 1.35
N LEU A 326 -3.68 -1.12 2.57
CA LEU A 326 -4.03 -2.20 3.49
C LEU A 326 -4.30 -1.62 4.87
N LEU A 327 -5.43 -2.00 5.47
CA LEU A 327 -5.99 -1.39 6.66
C LEU A 327 -6.36 -2.45 7.69
N SER A 328 -6.10 -2.19 8.95
CA SER A 328 -6.66 -2.91 10.10
C SER A 328 -7.72 -2.03 10.77
N PRO A 329 -9.02 -2.20 10.46
CA PRO A 329 -10.06 -1.34 11.00
C PRO A 329 -10.19 -1.39 12.53
N ALA A 330 -9.92 -2.56 13.14
CA ALA A 330 -9.99 -2.73 14.59
C ALA A 330 -8.88 -1.95 15.33
N GLU A 331 -7.68 -1.92 14.74
CA GLU A 331 -6.52 -1.20 15.28
C GLU A 331 -6.46 0.25 14.78
N LYS A 332 -7.33 0.61 13.80
CA LYS A 332 -7.30 1.87 13.07
C LYS A 332 -5.92 2.18 12.47
N LEU A 333 -5.19 1.14 12.09
CA LEU A 333 -3.87 1.21 11.48
C LEU A 333 -3.99 0.97 9.98
N GLY A 334 -3.39 1.86 9.19
CA GLY A 334 -3.39 1.79 7.73
C GLY A 334 -2.01 1.98 7.14
N LEU A 335 -1.79 1.32 6.00
CA LEU A 335 -0.59 1.45 5.19
C LEU A 335 -0.95 1.77 3.75
N VAL A 336 -0.26 2.74 3.18
CA VAL A 336 -0.29 3.06 1.74
C VAL A 336 1.13 2.93 1.22
N ILE A 337 1.33 2.09 0.21
CA ILE A 337 2.64 1.83 -0.39
C ILE A 337 2.51 1.91 -1.91
N MET A 338 3.36 2.69 -2.54
CA MET A 338 3.38 2.91 -3.98
C MET A 338 4.80 2.75 -4.51
N THR A 339 5.00 1.89 -5.50
CA THR A 339 6.29 1.66 -6.15
C THR A 339 6.19 1.96 -7.64
N ASN A 340 7.29 2.41 -8.24
CA ASN A 340 7.38 2.69 -9.67
C ASN A 340 8.13 1.60 -10.45
N ALA A 341 7.87 0.34 -10.13
CA ALA A 341 8.39 -0.82 -10.85
C ALA A 341 7.34 -1.91 -11.02
N THR A 342 7.36 -2.62 -12.16
CA THR A 342 6.44 -3.73 -12.47
C THR A 342 6.59 -4.90 -11.48
N ASP A 343 7.76 -5.11 -10.92
CA ASP A 343 8.11 -6.12 -9.92
C ASP A 343 8.16 -5.58 -8.48
N GLY A 344 7.75 -4.34 -8.26
CA GLY A 344 7.59 -3.81 -6.91
C GLY A 344 6.70 -4.73 -6.08
N ASN A 345 7.06 -4.96 -4.81
CA ASN A 345 6.33 -5.86 -3.93
C ASN A 345 5.82 -5.13 -2.67
N PRO A 346 4.76 -4.30 -2.79
CA PRO A 346 4.26 -3.54 -1.65
C PRO A 346 3.71 -4.43 -0.52
N HIS A 347 3.23 -5.65 -0.81
CA HIS A 347 2.78 -6.60 0.22
C HIS A 347 3.93 -7.05 1.13
N PHE A 348 5.13 -7.23 0.59
CA PHE A 348 6.32 -7.57 1.36
C PHE A 348 6.59 -6.52 2.44
N TYR A 349 6.61 -5.24 2.06
CA TYR A 349 6.80 -4.13 3.00
C TYR A 349 5.65 -3.99 3.99
N ALA A 350 4.40 -4.14 3.52
CA ALA A 350 3.23 -4.03 4.37
C ALA A 350 3.17 -5.10 5.46
N ASN A 351 3.49 -6.35 5.13
CA ASN A 351 3.47 -7.45 6.09
C ASN A 351 4.44 -7.19 7.25
N GLN A 352 5.65 -6.74 6.95
CA GLN A 352 6.64 -6.41 7.99
C GLN A 352 6.22 -5.19 8.80
N ALA A 353 5.70 -4.15 8.13
CA ALA A 353 5.20 -2.97 8.81
C ALA A 353 4.08 -3.32 9.81
N PHE A 354 3.09 -4.13 9.42
CA PHE A 354 2.01 -4.56 10.34
C PHE A 354 2.53 -5.40 11.50
N GLN A 355 3.57 -6.21 11.31
CA GLN A 355 4.18 -6.97 12.39
C GLN A 355 4.88 -6.06 13.41
N LEU A 356 5.73 -5.14 12.94
CA LEU A 356 6.48 -4.22 13.80
C LEU A 356 5.55 -3.23 14.52
N LEU A 357 4.66 -2.58 13.76
CA LEU A 357 3.74 -1.58 14.31
C LEU A 357 2.70 -2.22 15.22
N GLY A 358 2.19 -3.41 14.88
CA GLY A 358 1.23 -4.13 15.70
C GLY A 358 1.81 -4.54 17.06
N LYS A 359 3.08 -4.98 17.11
CA LYS A 359 3.77 -5.23 18.38
C LYS A 359 3.90 -3.96 19.24
N ALA A 360 4.23 -2.83 18.60
CA ALA A 360 4.36 -1.54 19.29
C ALA A 360 3.03 -1.00 19.82
N LEU A 361 1.93 -1.24 19.11
CA LEU A 361 0.59 -0.80 19.51
C LEU A 361 -0.08 -1.77 20.50
N GLY A 362 0.27 -3.05 20.46
CA GLY A 362 -0.40 -4.13 21.22
C GLY A 362 0.31 -4.58 22.49
N ASP A 363 1.51 -4.11 22.80
CA ASP A 363 2.24 -4.50 24.01
C ASP A 363 1.96 -3.53 25.16
N PRO A 364 1.06 -3.89 26.12
CA PRO A 364 0.77 -3.05 27.27
C PRO A 364 1.83 -3.10 28.38
N SER A 365 2.84 -3.97 28.24
CA SER A 365 3.85 -4.16 29.28
C SER A 365 5.16 -3.50 28.90
N PRO A 366 5.47 -2.30 29.38
CA PRO A 366 6.81 -1.74 29.21
C PRO A 366 7.80 -2.65 29.95
N ARG A 367 8.81 -3.16 29.23
CA ARG A 367 9.98 -3.79 29.90
C ARG A 367 10.56 -2.77 30.86
N PRO A 368 11.04 -3.20 32.03
CA PRO A 368 11.59 -2.27 33.02
C PRO A 368 12.64 -1.37 32.35
N PRO A 369 12.61 -0.06 32.65
CA PRO A 369 13.55 0.87 32.04
C PRO A 369 14.97 0.46 32.39
N MET A 370 15.78 0.22 31.36
CA MET A 370 17.22 0.05 31.51
C MET A 370 17.85 1.46 31.52
N PRO A 371 18.83 1.73 32.38
CA PRO A 371 19.52 3.02 32.37
C PRO A 371 20.09 3.29 30.97
N PHE A 372 19.61 4.33 30.32
CA PHE A 372 20.13 4.75 29.02
C PHE A 372 21.23 5.79 29.22
N ASP A 373 22.36 5.57 28.59
CA ASP A 373 23.43 6.55 28.52
C ASP A 373 23.29 7.34 27.20
N PRO A 374 23.06 8.66 27.24
CA PRO A 374 23.00 9.50 26.04
C PRO A 374 24.23 9.37 25.12
N ASP A 375 25.37 9.03 25.69
CA ASP A 375 26.62 8.80 24.95
C ASP A 375 26.53 7.60 23.99
N TRP A 376 25.54 6.71 24.16
CA TRP A 376 25.33 5.58 23.24
C TRP A 376 24.91 5.99 21.82
N HIS A 377 24.43 7.22 21.63
CA HIS A 377 24.20 7.74 20.29
C HIS A 377 25.43 7.74 19.38
N ARG A 378 26.64 7.74 19.97
CA ARG A 378 27.90 7.64 19.22
C ARG A 378 28.10 6.29 18.51
N TYR A 379 27.42 5.23 18.97
CA TYR A 379 27.51 3.89 18.40
C TYR A 379 26.52 3.66 17.28
N ALA A 380 25.49 4.51 17.17
CA ALA A 380 24.50 4.40 16.11
C ALA A 380 25.16 4.64 14.74
N GLY A 381 24.90 3.74 13.79
CA GLY A 381 25.49 3.80 12.46
C GLY A 381 25.40 2.48 11.72
N LYS A 382 25.87 2.51 10.47
CA LYS A 382 25.99 1.33 9.60
C LYS A 382 27.41 0.78 9.70
N TYR A 383 27.51 -0.54 9.75
CA TYR A 383 28.80 -1.24 9.88
C TYR A 383 28.83 -2.41 8.90
N ARG A 384 29.97 -2.62 8.26
CA ARG A 384 30.14 -3.64 7.23
C ARG A 384 31.34 -4.54 7.52
N SER A 385 31.15 -5.83 7.25
CA SER A 385 32.25 -6.82 7.10
C SER A 385 32.16 -7.47 5.71
N LEU A 386 32.99 -8.45 5.44
CA LEU A 386 32.92 -9.25 4.21
C LEU A 386 31.65 -10.09 4.12
N PHE A 387 30.98 -10.37 5.25
CA PHE A 387 29.87 -11.31 5.33
C PHE A 387 28.54 -10.68 5.75
N ALA A 388 28.56 -9.47 6.31
CA ALA A 388 27.36 -8.88 6.85
C ALA A 388 27.41 -7.35 6.82
N ASP A 389 26.25 -6.79 6.49
CA ASP A 389 25.90 -5.40 6.78
C ASP A 389 25.03 -5.39 8.02
N ILE A 390 25.38 -4.58 9.00
CA ILE A 390 24.56 -4.37 10.19
C ILE A 390 24.30 -2.89 10.42
N GLN A 391 23.22 -2.60 11.12
CA GLN A 391 22.92 -1.25 11.59
C GLN A 391 22.72 -1.25 13.09
N ILE A 392 23.31 -0.30 13.77
CA ILE A 392 23.10 -0.05 15.18
C ILE A 392 22.21 1.19 15.31
N LEU A 393 21.13 1.06 16.05
CA LEU A 393 20.12 2.08 16.28
C LEU A 393 19.90 2.30 17.78
N VAL A 394 19.53 3.53 18.14
CA VAL A 394 18.97 3.81 19.47
C VAL A 394 17.46 3.79 19.33
N LEU A 395 16.80 2.73 19.82
CA LEU A 395 15.38 2.55 19.77
C LEU A 395 14.80 2.53 21.19
N ASN A 396 13.92 3.47 21.50
CA ASN A 396 13.24 3.53 22.80
C ASN A 396 14.24 3.46 23.98
N GLU A 397 15.26 4.33 23.96
CA GLU A 397 16.34 4.39 24.98
C GLU A 397 17.12 3.08 25.13
N ARG A 398 17.24 2.28 24.06
CA ARG A 398 18.01 1.06 23.99
C ARG A 398 18.91 1.06 22.76
N LEU A 399 20.06 0.47 22.89
CA LEU A 399 20.93 0.22 21.74
C LEU A 399 20.56 -1.12 21.13
N VAL A 400 20.29 -1.13 19.83
CA VAL A 400 19.83 -2.32 19.10
C VAL A 400 20.69 -2.54 17.86
N LEU A 401 21.13 -3.77 17.67
CA LEU A 401 21.77 -4.23 16.44
C LEU A 401 20.72 -4.88 15.54
N VAL A 402 20.70 -4.49 14.27
CA VAL A 402 19.80 -5.04 13.25
C VAL A 402 20.62 -5.52 12.06
N ASN A 403 20.29 -6.67 11.52
CA ASN A 403 20.72 -7.07 10.18
C ASN A 403 19.66 -6.62 9.16
N PRO A 404 19.88 -5.53 8.43
CA PRO A 404 18.86 -4.97 7.53
C PRO A 404 18.65 -5.79 6.25
N THR A 405 19.51 -6.80 5.99
CA THR A 405 19.37 -7.68 4.82
C THR A 405 18.38 -8.81 5.04
N GLU A 406 18.04 -9.08 6.31
CA GLU A 406 17.08 -10.13 6.64
C GLU A 406 15.65 -9.76 6.23
N ILE A 407 14.91 -10.76 5.74
CA ILE A 407 13.52 -10.60 5.30
C ILE A 407 12.60 -10.24 6.47
N LYS A 408 12.91 -10.75 7.67
CA LYS A 408 12.17 -10.49 8.89
C LYS A 408 13.04 -9.72 9.88
N PRO A 409 12.96 -8.40 9.92
CA PRO A 409 13.86 -7.58 10.74
C PRO A 409 13.73 -7.87 12.24
N GLU A 410 12.55 -8.26 12.72
CA GLU A 410 12.33 -8.62 14.12
C GLU A 410 13.09 -9.89 14.53
N GLY A 411 13.31 -10.83 13.61
CA GLY A 411 14.10 -12.05 13.85
C GLY A 411 15.61 -11.80 13.83
N ALA A 412 16.02 -10.68 13.27
CA ALA A 412 17.43 -10.27 13.13
C ALA A 412 17.81 -9.09 14.03
N MET A 413 16.98 -8.82 15.05
CA MET A 413 17.20 -7.73 15.99
C MET A 413 17.75 -8.25 17.32
N TYR A 414 18.85 -7.65 17.76
CA TYR A 414 19.50 -7.96 19.04
C TYR A 414 19.56 -6.70 19.91
N GLU A 415 19.03 -6.80 21.12
CA GLU A 415 19.24 -5.76 22.13
C GLU A 415 20.68 -5.83 22.67
N MET A 416 21.32 -4.70 22.80
CA MET A 416 22.70 -4.60 23.29
C MET A 416 22.68 -4.26 24.77
N ILE A 417 22.93 -5.24 25.63
CA ILE A 417 22.96 -5.09 27.09
C ILE A 417 24.37 -4.63 27.49
N PRO A 418 24.51 -3.50 28.18
CA PRO A 418 25.82 -3.00 28.59
C PRO A 418 26.49 -3.95 29.58
N THR A 419 27.78 -4.22 29.35
CA THR A 419 28.63 -5.09 30.21
C THR A 419 29.84 -4.34 30.75
N GLY A 420 30.12 -3.15 30.24
CA GLY A 420 31.24 -2.29 30.67
C GLY A 420 31.40 -1.10 29.73
N PRO A 421 32.44 -0.29 29.89
CA PRO A 421 32.73 0.83 29.00
C PRO A 421 32.93 0.33 27.56
N HIS A 422 32.10 0.87 26.63
CA HIS A 422 32.14 0.53 25.21
C HIS A 422 31.90 -0.95 24.89
N SER A 423 31.35 -1.71 25.85
CA SER A 423 31.13 -3.15 25.71
C SER A 423 29.67 -3.53 26.04
N PHE A 424 29.12 -4.45 25.24
CA PHE A 424 27.75 -4.92 25.34
C PHE A 424 27.68 -6.42 25.12
N ARG A 425 26.58 -7.04 25.49
CA ARG A 425 26.21 -8.41 25.13
C ARG A 425 24.93 -8.39 24.31
N LEU A 426 24.87 -9.19 23.25
CA LEU A 426 23.72 -9.31 22.38
C LEU A 426 22.65 -10.23 23.00
N GLU A 427 21.42 -9.74 23.08
CA GLU A 427 20.25 -10.52 23.47
C GLU A 427 19.19 -10.46 22.36
N GLY A 428 18.66 -11.63 21.97
CA GLY A 428 17.67 -11.78 20.90
C GLY A 428 16.99 -13.13 20.97
N GLU A 429 16.07 -13.40 20.05
CA GLU A 429 15.34 -14.67 20.00
C GLU A 429 16.05 -15.74 19.14
N ASP A 430 16.81 -15.31 18.14
CA ASP A 430 17.52 -16.22 17.23
C ASP A 430 18.75 -16.85 17.91
N GLY A 431 18.80 -18.18 17.93
CA GLY A 431 19.91 -18.94 18.46
C GLY A 431 20.98 -19.32 17.43
N ILE A 432 20.77 -19.01 16.14
CA ILE A 432 21.75 -19.27 15.07
C ILE A 432 22.73 -18.09 14.94
N GLY A 433 22.24 -16.85 15.21
CA GLY A 433 23.04 -15.64 15.15
C GLY A 433 23.88 -15.40 16.43
N PRO A 434 24.44 -14.19 16.58
CA PRO A 434 25.43 -13.87 17.63
C PRO A 434 24.82 -13.64 19.02
N ARG A 435 23.69 -14.26 19.33
CA ARG A 435 23.05 -14.17 20.65
C ARG A 435 24.00 -14.58 21.77
N GLY A 436 24.09 -13.74 22.81
CA GLY A 436 24.97 -13.98 23.97
C GLY A 436 26.41 -13.57 23.76
N GLU A 437 26.79 -13.22 22.53
CA GLU A 437 28.17 -12.83 22.23
C GLU A 437 28.48 -11.40 22.69
N PRO A 438 29.76 -11.14 23.08
CA PRO A 438 30.22 -9.81 23.43
C PRO A 438 30.37 -8.92 22.19
N VAL A 439 30.07 -7.65 22.38
CA VAL A 439 30.29 -6.57 21.41
C VAL A 439 31.19 -5.52 22.02
N PHE A 440 32.18 -5.07 21.28
CA PHE A 440 33.11 -4.05 21.69
C PHE A 440 33.23 -2.95 20.63
N PHE A 441 33.08 -1.69 21.05
CA PHE A 441 33.36 -0.54 20.21
C PHE A 441 34.80 -0.03 20.48
N GLU A 442 35.60 0.04 19.45
CA GLU A 442 36.87 0.72 19.51
C GLU A 442 36.71 2.15 19.00
N LEU A 443 37.15 3.10 19.80
CA LEU A 443 37.03 4.52 19.47
C LEU A 443 38.38 5.05 18.93
N GLY A 444 38.27 5.87 17.89
CA GLY A 444 39.39 6.64 17.35
C GLY A 444 39.70 7.89 18.18
N PRO A 445 40.77 8.65 17.79
CA PRO A 445 41.28 9.80 18.56
C PRO A 445 40.27 10.92 18.85
N LYS A 446 39.18 11.00 18.07
CA LYS A 446 38.12 12.01 18.23
C LYS A 446 36.83 11.45 18.87
N GLY A 447 36.90 10.24 19.46
CA GLY A 447 35.77 9.61 20.11
C GLY A 447 34.72 9.00 19.16
N ALA A 448 34.95 9.04 17.85
CA ALA A 448 34.10 8.33 16.87
C ALA A 448 34.48 6.85 16.84
N VAL A 449 33.50 5.98 16.53
CA VAL A 449 33.76 4.54 16.37
C VAL A 449 34.73 4.31 15.21
N SER A 450 35.84 3.66 15.46
CA SER A 450 36.83 3.26 14.43
C SER A 450 36.52 1.86 13.89
N ARG A 451 36.05 0.96 14.74
CA ARG A 451 35.59 -0.38 14.39
C ARG A 451 34.74 -0.99 15.49
N LEU A 452 33.91 -1.94 15.09
CA LEU A 452 33.08 -2.74 15.97
C LEU A 452 33.58 -4.19 15.95
N LYS A 453 33.67 -4.82 17.12
CA LYS A 453 33.97 -6.24 17.24
C LYS A 453 32.76 -7.00 17.76
N ILE A 454 32.33 -8.06 17.06
CA ILE A 454 31.28 -8.99 17.51
C ILE A 454 31.89 -10.39 17.51
N GLY A 455 31.91 -11.03 18.67
CA GLY A 455 32.70 -12.25 18.83
C GLY A 455 34.15 -12.00 18.44
N GLU A 456 34.67 -12.75 17.46
CA GLU A 456 36.02 -12.56 16.93
C GLU A 456 36.08 -11.75 15.61
N ASN A 457 34.93 -11.26 15.09
CA ASN A 457 34.89 -10.57 13.83
C ASN A 457 34.84 -9.04 13.99
N TYR A 458 35.46 -8.34 13.04
CA TYR A 458 35.48 -6.89 12.98
C TYR A 458 34.59 -6.37 11.85
N LEU A 459 33.85 -5.28 12.15
CA LEU A 459 33.07 -4.52 11.19
C LEU A 459 33.54 -3.07 11.21
N LEU A 460 33.58 -2.45 10.04
CA LEU A 460 34.00 -1.06 9.88
C LEU A 460 32.78 -0.16 9.66
N PRO A 461 32.83 1.08 10.20
CA PRO A 461 31.80 2.08 9.88
C PRO A 461 31.65 2.27 8.38
N HIS A 462 30.41 2.36 7.89
CA HIS A 462 30.07 2.51 6.49
C HIS A 462 28.94 3.51 6.31
N SER A 463 28.96 4.31 5.23
CA SER A 463 27.96 5.35 4.97
C SER A 463 26.87 4.93 3.99
N GLU A 464 27.08 3.83 3.26
CA GLU A 464 26.19 3.34 2.19
C GLU A 464 25.94 1.83 2.38
N TYR A 465 24.83 1.34 1.76
CA TYR A 465 24.60 -0.10 1.62
C TYR A 465 25.18 -0.63 0.33
#